data_4d64bf1824f885d76a3407f40413c185
#
_entry.id   4d64bf1824f885d76a3407f40413c185
#
_cell.length_a   1.000
_cell.length_b   1.000
_cell.length_c   1.000
_cell.angle_alpha   90.00
_cell.angle_beta   90.00
_cell.angle_gamma   90.00
#
_symmetry.space_group_name_H-M   'P 1'
#
loop_
_entity.id
_entity.type
_entity.pdbx_description
1 polymer ?
#
loop_
_entity_poly.entity_id
_entity_poly.type
_entity_poly.pdbx_seq_one_letter_code
_entity_poly.pdbx_strand_id
1 'polypeptide(L)'
;MIAERTRRLRRVVALAAAGLVMASCGGGGSPPPTNELRFKTEDFVIRVSPETKPTRALEPIYWRVMVHDVKSGLPIQGGEGRIFGTNRDLKTVSNGLAATEELGTYRSNLMFVTAGMWAMALQFRLDSTKVLQKTPDWTQDIMAADEPGDFSPPASSRPTEP
;
A
#
# COMPACT_ATOMS: atom_id res chain seq x y z
N MET A 1 -62.52 35.49 37.38
CA MET A 1 -63.51 35.70 36.32
C MET A 1 -63.08 34.83 35.17
N ILE A 2 -63.80 33.76 35.09
CA ILE A 2 -64.62 33.40 33.93
C ILE A 2 -63.69 32.99 32.75
N ALA A 3 -63.70 31.86 32.32
CA ALA A 3 -64.43 30.66 32.05
C ALA A 3 -63.78 30.06 30.83
N GLU A 4 -63.40 28.81 30.92
CA GLU A 4 -64.10 27.69 30.31
C GLU A 4 -64.51 27.87 28.82
N ARG A 5 -64.06 26.85 28.16
CA ARG A 5 -64.68 26.14 27.01
C ARG A 5 -63.65 25.97 25.89
N THR A 6 -63.46 24.85 25.29
CA THR A 6 -64.39 23.70 25.12
C THR A 6 -63.52 22.56 24.53
N ARG A 7 -63.71 21.37 25.00
CA ARG A 7 -63.54 20.11 24.32
C ARG A 7 -64.18 20.12 22.92
N ARG A 8 -63.46 19.57 22.00
CA ARG A 8 -63.94 18.61 20.97
C ARG A 8 -62.69 18.17 20.19
N LEU A 9 -62.18 17.01 20.41
CA LEU A 9 -62.58 15.78 19.75
C LEU A 9 -62.68 15.94 18.24
N ARG A 10 -61.67 15.51 17.55
CA ARG A 10 -61.88 14.76 16.31
C ARG A 10 -60.66 13.93 16.00
N ARG A 11 -60.92 12.67 16.14
CA ARG A 11 -60.26 11.55 15.52
C ARG A 11 -60.12 11.85 14.04
N VAL A 12 -58.94 11.76 13.52
CA VAL A 12 -58.72 11.46 12.09
C VAL A 12 -57.41 10.72 11.95
N VAL A 13 -57.58 9.45 11.71
CA VAL A 13 -56.93 8.62 10.71
C VAL A 13 -55.41 8.51 10.80
N ALA A 14 -55.03 7.39 11.34
CA ALA A 14 -53.75 6.74 11.11
C ALA A 14 -53.60 6.46 9.61
N LEU A 15 -52.67 7.14 8.97
CA LEU A 15 -52.11 6.70 7.71
C LEU A 15 -50.72 6.16 8.03
N ALA A 16 -50.63 4.86 8.09
CA ALA A 16 -49.41 4.11 8.12
C ALA A 16 -48.73 4.30 6.77
N ALA A 17 -47.79 5.24 6.71
CA ALA A 17 -46.79 5.27 5.67
C ALA A 17 -45.69 4.27 6.05
N ALA A 18 -45.85 3.05 5.57
CA ALA A 18 -44.79 2.06 5.57
C ALA A 18 -43.66 2.57 4.65
N GLY A 19 -42.76 3.33 5.24
CA GLY A 19 -41.51 3.68 4.60
C GLY A 19 -40.67 2.41 4.42
N LEU A 20 -40.63 1.92 3.19
CA LEU A 20 -39.69 0.89 2.77
C LEU A 20 -38.27 1.48 2.95
N VAL A 21 -37.64 1.18 4.06
CA VAL A 21 -36.20 1.37 4.23
C VAL A 21 -35.56 0.33 3.32
N MET A 22 -35.25 0.73 2.10
CA MET A 22 -34.31 0.01 1.26
C MET A 22 -32.98 0.04 2.01
N ALA A 23 -32.72 -1.00 2.78
CA ALA A 23 -31.39 -1.31 3.25
C ALA A 23 -30.54 -1.57 2.00
N SER A 24 -29.90 -0.52 1.51
CA SER A 24 -28.82 -0.61 0.57
C SER A 24 -27.71 -1.38 1.28
N CYS A 25 -27.72 -2.69 1.14
CA CYS A 25 -26.53 -3.49 1.35
C CYS A 25 -25.49 -3.02 0.34
N GLY A 26 -24.81 -1.92 0.67
CA GLY A 26 -23.58 -1.57 0.02
C GLY A 26 -22.67 -2.78 0.16
N GLY A 27 -22.47 -3.50 -0.93
CA GLY A 27 -21.50 -4.58 -1.01
C GLY A 27 -20.14 -4.03 -0.63
N GLY A 28 -19.81 -4.14 0.65
CA GLY A 28 -18.46 -3.94 1.14
C GLY A 28 -17.60 -5.07 0.59
N GLY A 29 -17.23 -4.95 -0.69
CA GLY A 29 -16.15 -5.76 -1.21
C GLY A 29 -14.96 -5.51 -0.30
N SER A 30 -14.50 -6.52 0.41
CA SER A 30 -13.23 -6.43 1.13
C SER A 30 -12.20 -5.91 0.13
N PRO A 31 -11.45 -4.85 0.46
CA PRO A 31 -10.40 -4.39 -0.42
C PRO A 31 -9.50 -5.58 -0.74
N PRO A 32 -9.03 -5.71 -1.98
CA PRO A 32 -8.15 -6.82 -2.36
C PRO A 32 -6.99 -6.87 -1.36
N PRO A 33 -6.52 -8.08 -0.99
CA PRO A 33 -5.44 -8.23 -0.03
C PRO A 33 -4.24 -7.42 -0.54
N THR A 34 -4.01 -6.31 0.08
CA THR A 34 -2.83 -5.50 -0.17
C THR A 34 -1.68 -6.20 0.54
N ASN A 35 -0.62 -6.56 -0.20
CA ASN A 35 0.64 -7.01 0.40
C ASN A 35 1.33 -5.82 1.09
N GLU A 36 0.55 -5.07 1.86
CA GLU A 36 1.01 -3.91 2.61
C GLU A 36 1.47 -4.38 3.98
N LEU A 37 2.73 -4.16 4.27
CA LEU A 37 3.31 -4.40 5.58
C LEU A 37 3.15 -3.16 6.43
N ARG A 38 2.81 -3.35 7.70
CA ARG A 38 2.66 -2.26 8.67
C ARG A 38 3.62 -2.45 9.83
N PHE A 39 4.44 -1.45 10.07
CA PHE A 39 5.39 -1.40 11.17
C PHE A 39 5.07 -0.22 12.09
N LYS A 40 5.41 -0.38 13.35
CA LYS A 40 5.37 0.69 14.34
C LYS A 40 6.76 0.85 14.92
N THR A 41 7.28 2.06 14.88
CA THR A 41 8.50 2.48 15.58
C THR A 41 8.11 3.33 16.80
N GLU A 42 9.05 4.00 17.42
CA GLU A 42 8.77 4.87 18.56
C GLU A 42 7.84 6.03 18.17
N ASP A 43 8.13 6.72 17.07
CA ASP A 43 7.39 7.91 16.65
C ASP A 43 6.52 7.69 15.42
N PHE A 44 6.72 6.61 14.65
CA PHE A 44 6.08 6.43 13.34
C PHE A 44 5.28 5.15 13.21
N VAL A 45 4.18 5.24 12.47
CA VAL A 45 3.50 4.10 11.85
C VAL A 45 3.88 4.13 10.36
N ILE A 46 4.57 3.10 9.92
CA ILE A 46 5.11 2.99 8.55
C ILE A 46 4.38 1.86 7.85
N ARG A 47 3.83 2.13 6.68
CA ARG A 47 3.25 1.14 5.78
C ARG A 47 4.11 1.05 4.54
N VAL A 48 4.41 -0.17 4.13
CA VAL A 48 5.30 -0.44 2.99
C VAL A 48 4.65 -1.45 2.07
N SER A 49 4.62 -1.16 0.80
CA SER A 49 4.13 -2.08 -0.22
C SER A 49 4.91 -1.94 -1.52
N PRO A 50 5.20 -3.06 -2.23
CA PRO A 50 5.70 -2.97 -3.59
C PRO A 50 4.56 -2.56 -4.52
N GLU A 51 4.79 -1.58 -5.39
CA GLU A 51 3.89 -1.18 -6.46
C GLU A 51 4.09 -2.06 -7.71
N THR A 52 5.31 -2.55 -7.92
CA THR A 52 5.65 -3.46 -9.02
C THR A 52 5.40 -4.90 -8.59
N LYS A 53 4.58 -5.62 -9.34
CA LYS A 53 4.28 -7.04 -9.10
C LYS A 53 4.20 -7.80 -10.43
N PRO A 54 4.74 -9.01 -10.48
CA PRO A 54 5.57 -9.64 -9.44
C PRO A 54 6.89 -8.91 -9.22
N THR A 55 7.49 -9.11 -8.04
CA THR A 55 8.83 -8.57 -7.73
C THR A 55 9.88 -9.47 -8.35
N ARG A 56 10.64 -8.97 -9.34
CA ARG A 56 11.62 -9.74 -10.10
C ARG A 56 13.03 -9.18 -9.98
N ALA A 57 14.01 -10.06 -10.02
CA ALA A 57 15.42 -9.67 -10.12
C ALA A 57 15.70 -8.97 -11.46
N LEU A 58 16.68 -8.08 -11.46
CA LEU A 58 17.15 -7.28 -12.61
C LEU A 58 16.10 -6.32 -13.19
N GLU A 59 14.97 -6.16 -12.50
CA GLU A 59 13.93 -5.19 -12.83
C GLU A 59 13.80 -4.14 -11.72
N PRO A 60 13.46 -2.88 -12.04
CA PRO A 60 13.19 -1.86 -11.03
C PRO A 60 11.88 -2.18 -10.30
N ILE A 61 11.96 -2.38 -9.00
CA ILE A 61 10.80 -2.59 -8.13
C ILE A 61 10.52 -1.30 -7.39
N TYR A 62 9.37 -0.69 -7.67
CA TYR A 62 8.93 0.52 -7.00
C TYR A 62 8.22 0.18 -5.69
N TRP A 63 8.53 0.96 -4.67
CA TRP A 63 7.99 0.82 -3.33
C TRP A 63 7.24 2.08 -2.93
N ARG A 64 6.04 1.90 -2.41
CA ARG A 64 5.27 2.94 -1.76
C ARG A 64 5.45 2.81 -0.26
N VAL A 65 5.77 3.91 0.39
CA VAL A 65 5.96 3.99 1.83
C VAL A 65 5.08 5.12 2.36
N MET A 66 4.20 4.80 3.30
CA MET A 66 3.35 5.79 3.96
C MET A 66 3.79 5.92 5.41
N VAL A 67 4.04 7.14 5.86
CA VAL A 67 4.52 7.44 7.21
C VAL A 67 3.58 8.37 7.94
N HIS A 68 3.12 7.94 9.10
CA HIS A 68 2.26 8.70 9.99
C HIS A 68 2.89 8.82 11.37
N ASP A 69 2.65 9.92 12.03
CA ASP A 69 3.01 10.12 13.44
C ASP A 69 2.19 9.18 14.33
N VAL A 70 2.84 8.50 15.26
CA VAL A 70 2.18 7.52 16.17
C VAL A 70 1.14 8.17 17.07
N LYS A 71 1.37 9.41 17.52
CA LYS A 71 0.53 10.06 18.54
C LYS A 71 -0.68 10.73 17.93
N SER A 72 -0.46 11.48 16.85
CA SER A 72 -1.51 12.25 16.18
C SER A 72 -2.21 11.47 15.07
N GLY A 73 -1.57 10.44 14.51
CA GLY A 73 -2.04 9.73 13.32
C GLY A 73 -1.93 10.55 12.03
N LEU A 74 -1.37 11.76 12.09
CA LEU A 74 -1.24 12.61 10.92
C LEU A 74 -0.10 12.16 10.01
N PRO A 75 -0.22 12.37 8.69
CA PRO A 75 0.84 12.06 7.74
C PRO A 75 2.05 12.96 7.97
N ILE A 76 3.24 12.39 7.90
CA ILE A 76 4.51 13.10 8.07
C ILE A 76 4.96 13.70 6.76
N GLN A 77 5.26 15.00 6.78
CA GLN A 77 5.85 15.73 5.65
C GLN A 77 7.34 16.01 5.92
N GLY A 78 8.13 16.00 4.86
CA GLY A 78 9.51 16.47 4.91
C GLY A 78 10.51 15.52 5.57
N GLY A 79 10.08 14.33 5.97
CA GLY A 79 10.98 13.33 6.53
C GLY A 79 11.95 12.75 5.50
N GLU A 80 13.02 12.14 5.98
CA GLU A 80 14.01 11.47 5.16
C GLU A 80 14.23 10.02 5.62
N GLY A 81 14.53 9.15 4.68
CA GLY A 81 14.72 7.73 4.98
C GLY A 81 15.27 6.96 3.81
N ARG A 82 15.45 5.67 4.04
CA ARG A 82 15.86 4.71 3.01
C ARG A 82 15.24 3.35 3.25
N ILE A 83 15.00 2.63 2.17
CA ILE A 83 14.70 1.20 2.18
C ILE A 83 15.95 0.44 1.73
N PHE A 84 16.21 -0.71 2.35
CA PHE A 84 17.38 -1.51 2.03
C PHE A 84 17.12 -2.99 2.29
N GLY A 85 17.94 -3.83 1.67
CA GLY A 85 17.87 -5.28 1.83
C GLY A 85 19.21 -5.94 1.69
N THR A 86 19.31 -7.14 2.27
CA THR A 86 20.48 -8.02 2.18
C THR A 86 20.03 -9.46 2.00
N ASN A 87 20.67 -10.21 1.12
CA ASN A 87 20.41 -11.63 0.95
C ASN A 87 21.46 -12.49 1.68
N ARG A 88 21.32 -13.82 1.58
CA ARG A 88 22.25 -14.78 2.20
C ARG A 88 23.69 -14.69 1.66
N ASP A 89 23.84 -14.27 0.41
CA ASP A 89 25.15 -14.11 -0.23
C ASP A 89 25.79 -12.76 0.08
N LEU A 90 25.26 -12.03 1.09
CA LEU A 90 25.69 -10.71 1.51
C LEU A 90 25.61 -9.64 0.40
N LYS A 91 24.81 -9.90 -0.63
CA LYS A 91 24.45 -8.85 -1.60
C LYS A 91 23.52 -7.86 -0.92
N THR A 92 23.77 -6.58 -1.15
CA THR A 92 22.98 -5.50 -0.57
C THR A 92 22.36 -4.63 -1.65
N VAL A 93 21.19 -4.09 -1.35
CA VAL A 93 20.48 -3.10 -2.16
C VAL A 93 19.95 -2.02 -1.24
N SER A 94 20.01 -0.77 -1.65
CA SER A 94 19.43 0.33 -0.89
C SER A 94 19.12 1.53 -1.78
N ASN A 95 18.08 2.27 -1.42
CA ASN A 95 17.79 3.55 -2.04
C ASN A 95 17.05 4.47 -1.06
N GLY A 96 17.18 5.78 -1.27
CA GLY A 96 16.49 6.81 -0.51
C GLY A 96 14.98 6.83 -0.77
N LEU A 97 14.26 7.47 0.14
CA LEU A 97 12.84 7.77 0.00
C LEU A 97 12.66 9.16 -0.60
N ALA A 98 11.96 9.26 -1.70
CA ALA A 98 11.55 10.53 -2.31
C ALA A 98 10.10 10.82 -1.91
N ALA A 99 9.84 12.02 -1.37
CA ALA A 99 8.49 12.45 -1.06
C ALA A 99 7.65 12.58 -2.35
N THR A 100 6.37 12.28 -2.26
CA THR A 100 5.40 12.46 -3.34
C THR A 100 4.51 13.67 -3.07
N GLU A 101 3.60 13.98 -3.99
CA GLU A 101 2.57 15.02 -3.80
C GLU A 101 1.54 14.61 -2.71
N GLU A 102 1.36 13.31 -2.48
CA GLU A 102 0.48 12.80 -1.44
C GLU A 102 1.18 12.90 -0.08
N LEU A 103 0.57 13.62 0.84
CA LEU A 103 1.11 13.85 2.18
C LEU A 103 1.43 12.55 2.91
N GLY A 104 2.62 12.48 3.49
CA GLY A 104 3.08 11.30 4.22
C GLY A 104 3.41 10.10 3.34
N THR A 105 3.37 10.28 2.02
CA THR A 105 3.69 9.22 1.07
C THR A 105 5.03 9.47 0.40
N TYR A 106 5.84 8.43 0.37
CA TYR A 106 7.18 8.43 -0.21
C TYR A 106 7.29 7.27 -1.20
N ARG A 107 8.15 7.43 -2.17
CA ARG A 107 8.52 6.39 -3.13
C ARG A 107 10.01 6.11 -3.11
N SER A 108 10.33 4.86 -3.40
CA SER A 108 11.71 4.42 -3.66
C SER A 108 11.67 3.36 -4.74
N ASN A 109 12.81 3.11 -5.39
CA ASN A 109 12.97 2.00 -6.31
C ASN A 109 14.21 1.20 -5.91
N LEU A 110 14.11 -0.11 -5.98
CA LEU A 110 15.21 -1.03 -5.75
C LEU A 110 15.35 -1.96 -6.94
N MET A 111 16.59 -2.31 -7.28
CA MET A 111 16.87 -3.33 -8.29
C MET A 111 17.69 -4.43 -7.65
N PHE A 112 17.10 -5.60 -7.51
CA PHE A 112 17.74 -6.78 -6.91
C PHE A 112 18.57 -7.51 -7.95
N VAL A 113 19.81 -7.80 -7.62
CA VAL A 113 20.75 -8.43 -8.57
C VAL A 113 20.58 -9.93 -8.69
N THR A 114 19.86 -10.57 -7.75
CA THR A 114 19.59 -12.01 -7.74
C THR A 114 18.18 -12.28 -7.23
N ALA A 115 17.57 -13.35 -7.70
CA ALA A 115 16.36 -13.92 -7.14
C ALA A 115 16.58 -14.51 -5.75
N GLY A 116 15.48 -14.82 -5.05
CA GLY A 116 15.47 -15.46 -3.75
C GLY A 116 15.06 -14.55 -2.61
N MET A 117 15.30 -15.02 -1.40
CA MET A 117 14.87 -14.35 -0.17
C MET A 117 15.80 -13.23 0.24
N TRP A 118 15.23 -12.05 0.48
CA TRP A 118 15.94 -10.87 0.94
C TRP A 118 15.40 -10.42 2.30
N ALA A 119 16.27 -10.20 3.26
CA ALA A 119 15.96 -9.53 4.51
C ALA A 119 15.94 -8.02 4.25
N MET A 120 14.77 -7.42 4.41
CA MET A 120 14.50 -6.02 4.11
C MET A 120 14.32 -5.23 5.40
N ALA A 121 14.67 -3.95 5.39
CA ALA A 121 14.32 -3.00 6.43
C ALA A 121 14.17 -1.59 5.84
N LEU A 122 13.54 -0.72 6.63
CA LEU A 122 13.41 0.69 6.32
C LEU A 122 13.90 1.52 7.50
N GLN A 123 14.57 2.61 7.21
CA GLN A 123 14.96 3.63 8.19
C GLN A 123 14.30 4.96 7.83
N PHE A 124 13.83 5.67 8.86
CA PHE A 124 13.18 6.96 8.68
C PHE A 124 13.44 7.89 9.87
N ARG A 125 13.53 9.18 9.62
CA ARG A 125 13.56 10.25 10.60
C ARG A 125 12.87 11.50 10.06
N LEU A 126 12.40 12.35 10.94
CA LEU A 126 11.71 13.58 10.55
C LEU A 126 12.65 14.61 9.92
N ASP A 127 13.83 14.76 10.48
CA ASP A 127 14.89 15.64 10.00
C ASP A 127 16.26 15.15 10.48
N SER A 128 17.33 15.76 10.00
CA SER A 128 18.70 15.34 10.28
C SER A 128 19.13 15.44 11.76
N THR A 129 18.37 16.18 12.59
CA THR A 129 18.64 16.33 14.03
C THR A 129 18.00 15.21 14.86
N LYS A 130 17.10 14.43 14.27
CA LYS A 130 16.36 13.36 14.93
C LYS A 130 17.04 12.02 14.75
N VAL A 131 16.80 11.14 15.71
CA VAL A 131 17.29 9.76 15.67
C VAL A 131 16.65 9.02 14.50
N LEU A 132 17.49 8.34 13.74
CA LEU A 132 17.04 7.47 12.64
C LEU A 132 16.41 6.21 13.22
N GLN A 133 15.12 6.02 13.01
CA GLN A 133 14.36 4.87 13.51
C GLN A 133 14.30 3.78 12.43
N LYS A 134 14.53 2.55 12.82
CA LYS A 134 14.52 1.38 11.93
C LYS A 134 13.27 0.55 12.18
N THR A 135 12.63 0.07 11.12
CA THR A 135 11.58 -0.97 11.22
C THR A 135 12.17 -2.30 11.64
N PRO A 136 11.38 -3.21 12.21
CA PRO A 136 11.73 -4.63 12.22
C PRO A 136 12.06 -5.12 10.81
N ASP A 137 12.94 -6.11 10.72
CA ASP A 137 13.27 -6.73 9.45
C ASP A 137 12.09 -7.58 8.96
N TRP A 138 11.86 -7.56 7.63
CA TRP A 138 10.89 -8.46 6.99
C TRP A 138 11.55 -9.19 5.84
N THR A 139 10.92 -10.26 5.40
CA THR A 139 11.41 -11.05 4.28
C THR A 139 10.63 -10.72 3.03
N GLN A 140 11.36 -10.50 1.93
CA GLN A 140 10.81 -10.30 0.60
C GLN A 140 11.34 -11.38 -0.33
N ASP A 141 10.44 -12.09 -0.99
CA ASP A 141 10.81 -13.02 -2.05
C ASP A 141 10.90 -12.27 -3.39
N ILE A 142 12.01 -12.44 -4.06
CA ILE A 142 12.30 -11.86 -5.38
C ILE A 142 12.36 -13.00 -6.38
N MET A 143 11.44 -12.99 -7.34
CA MET A 143 11.39 -13.99 -8.39
C MET A 143 12.57 -13.85 -9.35
N ALA A 144 12.89 -14.91 -10.08
CA ALA A 144 13.85 -14.81 -11.17
C ALA A 144 13.38 -13.79 -12.22
N ALA A 145 14.33 -13.17 -12.90
CA ALA A 145 14.03 -12.36 -14.08
C ALA A 145 13.29 -13.25 -15.10
N ASP A 146 12.40 -12.65 -15.88
CA ASP A 146 11.86 -13.35 -17.02
C ASP A 146 13.02 -13.67 -17.98
N GLU A 147 13.11 -14.92 -18.41
CA GLU A 147 14.03 -15.24 -19.49
C GLU A 147 13.66 -14.40 -20.72
N PRO A 148 14.63 -13.75 -21.36
CA PRO A 148 14.36 -13.10 -22.64
C PRO A 148 13.74 -14.18 -23.54
N GLY A 149 12.50 -13.97 -23.95
CA GLY A 149 11.73 -14.95 -24.71
C GLY A 149 12.60 -15.56 -25.79
N ASP A 150 12.61 -16.89 -25.86
CA ASP A 150 13.36 -17.65 -26.85
C ASP A 150 13.01 -17.10 -28.24
N PHE A 151 13.92 -16.29 -28.77
CA PHE A 151 13.85 -15.80 -30.14
C PHE A 151 14.15 -17.00 -31.05
N SER A 152 13.22 -17.98 -31.06
CA SER A 152 13.23 -18.99 -32.12
C SER A 152 12.99 -18.25 -33.42
N PRO A 153 13.99 -18.12 -34.29
CA PRO A 153 13.76 -17.52 -35.58
C PRO A 153 12.65 -18.29 -36.29
N PRO A 154 11.73 -17.61 -37.00
CA PRO A 154 10.66 -18.31 -37.72
C PRO A 154 11.29 -19.39 -38.57
N ALA A 155 10.79 -20.63 -38.45
CA ALA A 155 11.28 -21.76 -39.21
C ALA A 155 11.38 -21.33 -40.67
N SER A 156 12.60 -21.18 -41.14
CA SER A 156 12.84 -20.83 -42.55
C SER A 156 12.14 -21.89 -43.38
N SER A 157 11.15 -21.47 -44.16
CA SER A 157 10.50 -22.27 -45.16
C SER A 157 11.60 -22.90 -46.02
N ARG A 158 11.81 -24.19 -45.82
CA ARG A 158 12.74 -24.96 -46.65
C ARG A 158 12.27 -24.86 -48.07
N PRO A 159 13.07 -24.42 -49.04
CA PRO A 159 12.68 -24.43 -50.43
C PRO A 159 12.41 -25.89 -50.85
N THR A 160 11.24 -26.12 -51.37
CA THR A 160 10.93 -27.39 -52.02
C THR A 160 11.78 -27.41 -53.31
N GLU A 161 12.82 -28.21 -53.33
CA GLU A 161 13.55 -28.52 -54.58
C GLU A 161 12.66 -29.31 -55.54
N PRO A 162 12.75 -29.07 -56.84
CA PRO A 162 11.95 -29.68 -57.86
C PRO A 162 12.30 -31.15 -58.14
#